data_b933410febce4b0da840e0d5dcdd2e11
#
_entry.id   b933410febce4b0da840e0d5dcdd2e11
#
_cell.length_a   1.000
_cell.length_b   1.000
_cell.length_c   1.000
_cell.angle_alpha   90.00
_cell.angle_beta   90.00
_cell.angle_gamma   90.00
#
_symmetry.space_group_name_H-M   'P 1'
#
loop_
_entity.id
_entity.type
_entity.pdbx_description
1 polymer ?
#
loop_
_entity_poly.entity_id
_entity_poly.type
_entity_poly.pdbx_seq_one_letter_code
_entity_poly.pdbx_strand_id
1 'polypeptide(L)'
;MEERTADEVAAIFTAAGDSVSLINADASYSAYTTRTGYSDTETEWKEMIERNVKHLEFIKDYKKVDDTTSIWTSEDFTDIDAAITTGKALYA
;
A
#
# COMPACT_ATOMS: atom_id res chain seq x y z
N MET A 1 2.67 17.55 -18.86
CA MET A 1 2.78 16.71 -17.63
C MET A 1 3.98 17.18 -16.82
N GLU A 2 3.77 17.39 -15.56
CA GLU A 2 4.86 17.79 -14.67
C GLU A 2 5.73 16.59 -14.30
N GLU A 3 7.03 16.83 -14.29
CA GLU A 3 7.97 15.82 -13.82
C GLU A 3 7.93 15.76 -12.30
N ARG A 4 8.06 14.55 -11.76
CA ARG A 4 8.18 14.39 -10.33
C ARG A 4 9.62 14.66 -9.90
N THR A 5 9.76 15.38 -8.79
CA THR A 5 11.08 15.61 -8.20
C THR A 5 11.60 14.32 -7.55
N ALA A 6 12.90 14.27 -7.28
CA ALA A 6 13.51 13.14 -6.59
C ALA A 6 12.87 12.94 -5.20
N ASP A 7 12.58 14.04 -4.49
CA ASP A 7 11.93 13.96 -3.18
C ASP A 7 10.51 13.42 -3.27
N GLU A 8 9.77 13.82 -4.30
CA GLU A 8 8.42 13.30 -4.53
C GLU A 8 8.43 11.81 -4.82
N VAL A 9 9.36 11.35 -5.67
CA VAL A 9 9.51 9.93 -5.98
C VAL A 9 9.88 9.14 -4.72
N ALA A 10 10.82 9.65 -3.93
CA ALA A 10 11.21 8.99 -2.67
C ALA A 10 10.03 8.87 -1.71
N ALA A 11 9.22 9.92 -1.60
CA ALA A 11 8.03 9.92 -0.74
C ALA A 11 6.99 8.88 -1.21
N ILE A 12 6.80 8.74 -2.53
CA ILE A 12 5.89 7.74 -3.10
C ILE A 12 6.38 6.33 -2.76
N PHE A 13 7.67 6.05 -2.94
CA PHE A 13 8.26 4.76 -2.61
C PHE A 13 8.12 4.44 -1.12
N THR A 14 8.38 5.41 -0.26
CA THR A 14 8.24 5.24 1.18
C THR A 14 6.80 4.93 1.56
N ALA A 15 5.86 5.69 1.04
CA ALA A 15 4.43 5.49 1.34
C ALA A 15 3.94 4.12 0.85
N ALA A 16 4.38 3.69 -0.33
CA ALA A 16 4.02 2.37 -0.86
C ALA A 16 4.59 1.26 0.01
N GLY A 17 5.86 1.37 0.40
CA GLY A 17 6.51 0.40 1.27
C GLY A 17 5.81 0.30 2.62
N ASP A 18 5.41 1.42 3.20
CA ASP A 18 4.67 1.44 4.46
C ASP A 18 3.33 0.72 4.34
N SER A 19 2.58 0.95 3.24
CA SER A 19 1.30 0.28 3.03
C SER A 19 1.47 -1.23 2.82
N VAL A 20 2.48 -1.65 2.06
CA VAL A 20 2.79 -3.07 1.86
C VAL A 20 3.13 -3.73 3.21
N SER A 21 4.01 -3.10 3.99
CA SER A 21 4.43 -3.62 5.29
C SER A 21 3.26 -3.72 6.26
N LEU A 22 2.39 -2.72 6.27
CA LEU A 22 1.22 -2.69 7.16
C LEU A 22 0.24 -3.82 6.81
N ILE A 23 -0.08 -3.99 5.53
CA ILE A 23 -0.98 -5.06 5.10
C ILE A 23 -0.42 -6.43 5.50
N ASN A 24 0.87 -6.65 5.32
CA ASN A 24 1.50 -7.91 5.66
C ASN A 24 1.59 -8.14 7.17
N ALA A 25 1.84 -7.09 7.95
CA ALA A 25 1.93 -7.18 9.40
C ALA A 25 0.55 -7.40 10.04
N ASP A 26 -0.47 -6.74 9.51
CA ASP A 26 -1.82 -6.75 10.05
C ASP A 26 -2.75 -7.70 9.27
N ALA A 27 -2.21 -8.85 8.85
CA ALA A 27 -2.92 -9.81 8.01
C ALA A 27 -4.03 -10.58 8.75
N SER A 28 -4.32 -10.23 10.00
CA SER A 28 -5.49 -10.69 10.74
C SER A 28 -5.87 -9.63 11.75
N TYR A 29 -7.14 -9.63 12.16
CA TYR A 29 -7.63 -8.71 13.18
C TYR A 29 -6.85 -8.89 14.49
N SER A 30 -6.59 -10.14 14.86
CA SER A 30 -5.83 -10.46 16.08
C SER A 30 -4.39 -9.92 16.01
N ALA A 31 -3.73 -10.06 14.86
CA ALA A 31 -2.38 -9.53 14.68
C ALA A 31 -2.37 -8.01 14.81
N TYR A 32 -3.37 -7.35 14.21
CA TYR A 32 -3.51 -5.90 14.27
C TYR A 32 -3.67 -5.40 15.71
N THR A 33 -4.61 -5.97 16.46
CA THR A 33 -4.87 -5.54 17.83
C THR A 33 -3.70 -5.84 18.76
N THR A 34 -3.00 -6.95 18.55
CA THR A 34 -1.83 -7.32 19.34
C THR A 34 -0.67 -6.35 19.08
N ARG A 35 -0.44 -6.01 17.80
CA ARG A 35 0.66 -5.11 17.44
C ARG A 35 0.42 -3.68 17.91
N THR A 36 -0.81 -3.18 17.76
CA THR A 36 -1.12 -1.78 18.06
C THR A 36 -1.60 -1.56 19.48
N GLY A 37 -2.22 -2.55 20.10
CA GLY A 37 -2.91 -2.40 21.37
C GLY A 37 -4.20 -1.59 21.24
N TYR A 38 -4.66 -1.32 20.02
CA TYR A 38 -5.87 -0.53 19.78
C TYR A 38 -7.13 -1.37 20.04
N SER A 39 -8.20 -0.68 20.43
CA SER A 39 -9.51 -1.29 20.70
C SER A 39 -10.45 -1.18 19.49
N ASP A 40 -9.90 -1.01 18.28
CA ASP A 40 -10.69 -0.90 17.07
C ASP A 40 -11.51 -2.17 16.84
N THR A 41 -12.68 -2.00 16.23
CA THR A 41 -13.52 -3.14 15.85
C THR A 41 -12.93 -3.84 14.63
N GLU A 42 -13.40 -5.06 14.37
CA GLU A 42 -13.00 -5.79 13.16
C GLU A 42 -13.39 -5.03 11.90
N THR A 43 -14.54 -4.35 11.91
CA THR A 43 -14.96 -3.49 10.79
C THR A 43 -13.97 -2.36 10.57
N GLU A 44 -13.52 -1.71 11.62
CA GLU A 44 -12.54 -0.63 11.53
C GLU A 44 -11.19 -1.13 11.01
N TRP A 45 -10.77 -2.33 11.43
CA TRP A 45 -9.57 -2.96 10.90
C TRP A 45 -9.71 -3.22 9.39
N LYS A 46 -10.84 -3.75 8.94
CA LYS A 46 -11.09 -3.98 7.52
C LYS A 46 -11.06 -2.68 6.72
N GLU A 47 -11.63 -1.62 7.25
CA GLU A 47 -11.61 -0.29 6.62
C GLU A 47 -10.17 0.23 6.47
N MET A 48 -9.34 0.02 7.48
CA MET A 48 -7.94 0.41 7.45
C MET A 48 -7.19 -0.36 6.36
N ILE A 49 -7.39 -1.67 6.27
CA ILE A 49 -6.79 -2.50 5.22
C ILE A 49 -7.25 -2.03 3.84
N GLU A 50 -8.54 -1.76 3.68
CA GLU A 50 -9.10 -1.27 2.41
C GLU A 50 -8.46 0.05 1.99
N ARG A 51 -8.28 0.99 2.91
CA ARG A 51 -7.63 2.27 2.60
C ARG A 51 -6.21 2.06 2.07
N ASN A 52 -5.46 1.15 2.68
CA ASN A 52 -4.10 0.85 2.25
C ASN A 52 -4.06 0.16 0.88
N VAL A 53 -5.01 -0.74 0.61
CA VAL A 53 -5.13 -1.37 -0.70
C VAL A 53 -5.43 -0.33 -1.77
N LYS A 54 -6.39 0.55 -1.52
CA LYS A 54 -6.76 1.61 -2.48
C LYS A 54 -5.61 2.59 -2.72
N HIS A 55 -4.84 2.87 -1.68
CA HIS A 55 -3.64 3.70 -1.80
C HIS A 55 -2.63 3.04 -2.76
N LEU A 56 -2.37 1.75 -2.61
CA LEU A 56 -1.46 1.03 -3.48
C LEU A 56 -1.98 0.97 -4.93
N GLU A 57 -3.28 0.74 -5.11
CA GLU A 57 -3.89 0.74 -6.43
C GLU A 57 -3.76 2.09 -7.12
N PHE A 58 -3.89 3.16 -6.37
CA PHE A 58 -3.74 4.51 -6.90
C PHE A 58 -2.31 4.81 -7.31
N ILE A 59 -1.34 4.53 -6.45
CA ILE A 59 0.06 4.93 -6.71
C ILE A 59 0.77 4.03 -7.71
N LYS A 60 0.31 2.80 -7.92
CA LYS A 60 0.96 1.93 -8.91
C LYS A 60 0.82 2.47 -10.34
N ASP A 61 -0.12 3.39 -10.58
CA ASP A 61 -0.30 4.01 -11.88
C ASP A 61 0.54 5.26 -12.09
N TYR A 62 1.29 5.69 -11.08
CA TYR A 62 2.16 6.86 -11.21
C TYR A 62 3.23 6.63 -12.27
N LYS A 63 3.53 7.70 -13.00
CA LYS A 63 4.54 7.71 -14.04
C LYS A 63 5.77 8.49 -13.61
N LYS A 64 6.86 8.22 -14.27
CA LYS A 64 8.08 9.02 -14.14
C LYS A 64 7.98 10.29 -14.99
N VAL A 65 9.13 10.80 -15.38
CA VAL A 65 9.33 12.04 -16.11
C VAL A 65 8.54 12.09 -17.40
N ASP A 66 8.54 11.01 -18.16
CA ASP A 66 7.95 10.97 -19.51
C ASP A 66 6.49 10.48 -19.53
N ASP A 67 5.90 10.30 -18.35
CA ASP A 67 4.52 9.86 -18.22
C ASP A 67 4.19 8.51 -18.89
N THR A 68 5.18 7.86 -19.44
CA THR A 68 5.02 6.55 -20.06
C THR A 68 5.78 5.46 -19.33
N THR A 69 6.81 5.86 -18.59
CA THR A 69 7.64 4.93 -17.81
C THR A 69 7.19 4.94 -16.37
N SER A 70 6.76 3.79 -15.87
CA SER A 70 6.39 3.66 -14.46
C SER A 70 7.58 3.96 -13.55
N ILE A 71 7.31 4.52 -12.38
CA ILE A 71 8.34 4.73 -11.35
C ILE A 71 8.72 3.41 -10.67
N TRP A 72 7.93 2.35 -10.88
CA TRP A 72 8.12 1.06 -10.22
C TRP A 72 8.93 0.11 -11.10
N THR A 73 9.81 -0.67 -10.45
CA THR A 73 10.48 -1.79 -11.09
C THR A 73 9.53 -3.00 -11.14
N SER A 74 9.91 -4.06 -11.84
CA SER A 74 9.13 -5.29 -11.86
C SER A 74 8.96 -5.90 -10.47
N GLU A 75 9.98 -5.78 -9.61
CA GLU A 75 9.92 -6.28 -8.23
C GLU A 75 8.93 -5.47 -7.41
N ASP A 76 8.95 -4.14 -7.57
CA ASP A 76 8.01 -3.26 -6.89
C ASP A 76 6.57 -3.61 -7.25
N PHE A 77 6.29 -3.84 -8.53
CA PHE A 77 4.96 -4.26 -8.97
C PHE A 77 4.55 -5.59 -8.37
N THR A 78 5.46 -6.55 -8.28
CA THR A 78 5.20 -7.85 -7.68
C THR A 78 4.79 -7.70 -6.21
N ASP A 79 5.54 -6.91 -5.45
CA ASP A 79 5.26 -6.69 -4.02
C ASP A 79 3.95 -5.95 -3.81
N ILE A 80 3.70 -4.91 -4.62
CA ILE A 80 2.47 -4.12 -4.54
C ILE A 80 1.25 -4.98 -4.90
N ASP A 81 1.32 -5.73 -6.00
CA ASP A 81 0.22 -6.59 -6.42
C ASP A 81 -0.07 -7.70 -5.41
N ALA A 82 0.98 -8.28 -4.82
CA ALA A 82 0.81 -9.28 -3.77
C ALA A 82 0.11 -8.69 -2.55
N ALA A 83 0.49 -7.49 -2.12
CA ALA A 83 -0.14 -6.80 -1.00
C ALA A 83 -1.59 -6.45 -1.30
N ILE A 84 -1.90 -6.00 -2.51
CA ILE A 84 -3.27 -5.71 -2.94
C ILE A 84 -4.12 -6.97 -2.87
N THR A 85 -3.63 -8.08 -3.38
CA THR A 85 -4.33 -9.36 -3.37
C THR A 85 -4.58 -9.82 -1.93
N THR A 86 -3.57 -9.77 -1.08
CA THR A 86 -3.69 -10.12 0.34
C THR A 86 -4.72 -9.24 1.01
N GLY A 87 -4.64 -7.93 0.83
CA GLY A 87 -5.53 -6.98 1.47
C GLY A 87 -6.98 -7.18 1.06
N LYS A 88 -7.24 -7.38 -0.24
CA LYS A 88 -8.60 -7.62 -0.74
C LYS A 88 -9.24 -8.87 -0.13
N ALA A 89 -8.46 -9.91 0.10
CA ALA A 89 -8.95 -11.11 0.77
C ALA A 89 -9.31 -10.85 2.23
N LEU A 90 -8.60 -9.92 2.88
CA LEU A 90 -8.81 -9.62 4.29
C LEU A 90 -10.08 -8.83 4.56
N TYR A 91 -10.47 -7.93 3.66
CA TYR A 91 -11.66 -7.11 3.87
C TYR A 91 -12.86 -7.51 3.02
N ALA A 92 -12.72 -8.58 2.28
CA ALA A 92 -13.80 -9.09 1.44
C ALA A 92 -15.04 -9.52 2.24
#